data_6e948941ac221b0eb8f535ff96601507
#
_entry.id   6e948941ac221b0eb8f535ff96601507
#
_cell.length_a   1.000
_cell.length_b   1.000
_cell.length_c   1.000
_cell.angle_alpha   90.00
_cell.angle_beta   90.00
_cell.angle_gamma   90.00
#
_symmetry.space_group_name_H-M   'P 1'
#
loop_
_entity.id
_entity.type
_entity.pdbx_description
1 polymer ?
#
loop_
_entity_poly.entity_id
_entity_poly.type
_entity_poly.pdbx_seq_one_letter_code
_entity_poly.pdbx_strand_id
1 'polypeptide(L)'
;MKKALITGITGQDGSYLAEFLLQKGYLVHGIIRRASLFNTSRVDHLYKDAHDPEARLFLHYGDLTDGTGLRRIIEQVQPDEVYNLGAQSHVKVSFAQPEYTADTVATGTLRLLEAVRDYENTSGRRVKFYQAGSSEMFGAAPPPQNEKTPFYPRSPYAVAKVAAYWYCVNYREA
;
A
#
# COMPACT_ATOMS: atom_id res chain seq x y z
N MET A 1 -9.04 4.07 19.70
CA MET A 1 -8.93 2.92 18.79
C MET A 1 -7.94 3.29 17.71
N LYS A 2 -6.95 2.45 17.38
CA LYS A 2 -5.97 2.75 16.31
C LYS A 2 -6.63 2.62 14.94
N LYS A 3 -6.17 3.46 14.01
CA LYS A 3 -6.62 3.47 12.62
C LYS A 3 -5.53 2.96 11.69
N ALA A 4 -5.84 1.95 10.89
CA ALA A 4 -4.95 1.44 9.84
C ALA A 4 -5.49 1.79 8.46
N LEU A 5 -4.64 2.28 7.57
CA LEU A 5 -4.96 2.49 6.15
C LEU A 5 -4.21 1.46 5.31
N ILE A 6 -4.93 0.70 4.48
CA ILE A 6 -4.38 -0.38 3.66
C ILE A 6 -4.63 -0.06 2.18
N THR A 7 -3.57 0.08 1.38
CA THR A 7 -3.68 0.03 -0.08
C THR A 7 -3.66 -1.42 -0.55
N GLY A 8 -4.40 -1.76 -1.61
CA GLY A 8 -4.48 -3.15 -2.07
C GLY A 8 -5.26 -4.09 -1.14
N ILE A 9 -6.20 -3.54 -0.36
CA ILE A 9 -7.00 -4.28 0.63
C ILE A 9 -7.81 -5.43 0.00
N THR A 10 -8.18 -5.35 -1.26
CA THR A 10 -8.92 -6.41 -1.99
C THR A 10 -8.02 -7.52 -2.53
N GLY A 11 -6.70 -7.39 -2.36
CA GLY A 11 -5.75 -8.48 -2.64
C GLY A 11 -5.75 -9.55 -1.55
N GLN A 12 -5.00 -10.63 -1.77
CA GLN A 12 -4.88 -11.73 -0.81
C GLN A 12 -4.34 -11.23 0.54
N ASP A 13 -3.14 -10.66 0.55
CA ASP A 13 -2.49 -10.19 1.78
C ASP A 13 -3.27 -9.05 2.44
N GLY A 14 -3.84 -8.15 1.62
CA GLY A 14 -4.63 -7.02 2.12
C GLY A 14 -5.89 -7.46 2.85
N SER A 15 -6.60 -8.47 2.34
CA SER A 15 -7.81 -9.00 2.98
C SER A 15 -7.50 -9.72 4.30
N TYR A 16 -6.47 -10.56 4.34
CA TYR A 16 -6.04 -11.21 5.58
C TYR A 16 -5.54 -10.22 6.63
N LEU A 17 -4.81 -9.19 6.20
CA LEU A 17 -4.37 -8.14 7.10
C LEU A 17 -5.56 -7.36 7.67
N ALA A 18 -6.58 -7.07 6.84
CA ALA A 18 -7.80 -6.41 7.30
C ALA A 18 -8.52 -7.22 8.38
N GLU A 19 -8.73 -8.53 8.16
CA GLU A 19 -9.30 -9.43 9.17
C GLU A 19 -8.52 -9.40 10.48
N PHE A 20 -7.20 -9.56 10.38
CA PHE A 20 -6.32 -9.60 11.54
C PHE A 20 -6.35 -8.28 12.34
N LEU A 21 -6.36 -7.14 11.68
CA LEU A 21 -6.41 -5.84 12.35
C LEU A 21 -7.78 -5.58 12.97
N LEU A 22 -8.88 -5.99 12.32
CA LEU A 22 -10.22 -5.93 12.90
C LEU A 22 -10.33 -6.77 14.18
N GLN A 23 -9.77 -7.99 14.19
CA GLN A 23 -9.70 -8.85 15.38
C GLN A 23 -8.89 -8.21 16.50
N LYS A 24 -7.87 -7.42 16.17
CA LYS A 24 -7.08 -6.63 17.14
C LYS A 24 -7.76 -5.33 17.60
N GLY A 25 -8.98 -5.05 17.14
CA GLY A 25 -9.74 -3.88 17.56
C GLY A 25 -9.35 -2.58 16.85
N TYR A 26 -8.73 -2.63 15.67
CA TYR A 26 -8.48 -1.46 14.84
C TYR A 26 -9.74 -0.99 14.11
N LEU A 27 -9.76 0.30 13.75
CA LEU A 27 -10.55 0.79 12.63
C LEU A 27 -9.71 0.61 11.36
N VAL A 28 -10.24 -0.13 10.41
CA VAL A 28 -9.53 -0.46 9.16
C VAL A 28 -10.13 0.35 8.02
N HIS A 29 -9.28 1.09 7.33
CA HIS A 29 -9.62 1.84 6.14
C HIS A 29 -8.88 1.23 4.95
N GLY A 30 -9.61 0.90 3.89
CA GLY A 30 -9.03 0.31 2.69
C GLY A 30 -9.14 1.23 1.49
N ILE A 31 -8.08 1.35 0.70
CA ILE A 31 -8.13 2.01 -0.61
C ILE A 31 -8.44 0.97 -1.67
N ILE A 32 -9.53 1.21 -2.42
CA ILE A 32 -9.98 0.39 -3.55
C ILE A 32 -9.99 1.23 -4.83
N ARG A 33 -9.60 0.64 -5.95
CA ARG A 33 -9.69 1.31 -7.26
C ARG A 33 -11.11 1.24 -7.80
N ARG A 34 -11.55 2.29 -8.48
CA ARG A 34 -12.77 2.21 -9.28
C ARG A 34 -12.57 1.22 -10.43
N ALA A 35 -13.47 0.27 -10.53
CA ALA A 35 -13.49 -0.72 -11.60
C ALA A 35 -14.92 -0.90 -12.08
N SER A 36 -15.10 -1.32 -13.35
CA SER A 36 -16.41 -1.65 -13.92
C SER A 36 -17.00 -2.95 -13.36
N LEU A 37 -16.16 -3.79 -12.77
CA LEU A 37 -16.56 -5.05 -12.11
C LEU A 37 -16.34 -4.93 -10.60
N PHE A 38 -17.15 -5.63 -9.83
CA PHE A 38 -16.95 -5.76 -8.38
C PHE A 38 -15.63 -6.48 -8.10
N ASN A 39 -14.79 -5.89 -7.27
CA ASN A 39 -13.47 -6.41 -6.93
C ASN A 39 -13.26 -6.53 -5.41
N THR A 40 -14.33 -6.53 -4.62
CA THR A 40 -14.33 -6.50 -3.16
C THR A 40 -14.62 -7.85 -2.51
N SER A 41 -14.84 -8.92 -3.29
CA SER A 41 -15.30 -10.23 -2.81
C SER A 41 -14.49 -10.81 -1.63
N ARG A 42 -13.19 -10.48 -1.53
CA ARG A 42 -12.35 -10.94 -0.41
C ARG A 42 -12.59 -10.21 0.90
N VAL A 43 -13.27 -9.07 0.87
CA VAL A 43 -13.54 -8.24 2.06
C VAL A 43 -15.04 -8.01 2.30
N ASP A 44 -15.92 -8.49 1.41
CA ASP A 44 -17.37 -8.30 1.53
C ASP A 44 -17.92 -8.87 2.85
N HIS A 45 -17.39 -10.00 3.30
CA HIS A 45 -17.79 -10.63 4.57
C HIS A 45 -17.39 -9.83 5.82
N LEU A 46 -16.47 -8.88 5.69
CA LEU A 46 -16.03 -7.97 6.75
C LEU A 46 -16.80 -6.65 6.75
N TYR A 47 -17.45 -6.36 5.63
CA TYR A 47 -18.12 -5.07 5.43
C TYR A 47 -19.43 -5.02 6.19
N LYS A 48 -19.63 -3.93 6.91
CA LYS A 48 -20.91 -3.49 7.46
C LYS A 48 -21.23 -2.11 6.90
N ASP A 49 -22.51 -1.77 6.77
CA ASP A 49 -22.89 -0.44 6.37
C ASP A 49 -22.22 0.62 7.26
N ALA A 50 -21.77 1.72 6.66
CA ALA A 50 -21.05 2.76 7.40
C ALA A 50 -21.90 3.44 8.52
N HIS A 51 -23.22 3.30 8.48
CA HIS A 51 -24.14 3.79 9.52
C HIS A 51 -24.35 2.77 10.65
N ASP A 52 -23.86 1.52 10.49
CA ASP A 52 -23.85 0.53 11.57
C ASP A 52 -22.84 0.98 12.65
N PRO A 53 -23.26 1.15 13.92
CA PRO A 53 -22.37 1.54 15.01
C PRO A 53 -21.23 0.53 15.28
N GLU A 54 -21.37 -0.68 14.78
CA GLU A 54 -20.32 -1.71 14.85
C GLU A 54 -19.41 -1.74 13.61
N ALA A 55 -19.65 -0.88 12.59
CA ALA A 55 -18.81 -0.82 11.41
C ALA A 55 -17.38 -0.41 11.78
N ARG A 56 -16.42 -1.22 11.38
CA ARG A 56 -14.99 -0.97 11.63
C ARG A 56 -14.13 -1.11 10.38
N LEU A 57 -14.73 -1.46 9.24
CA LEU A 57 -14.11 -1.48 7.93
C LEU A 57 -14.74 -0.40 7.05
N PHE A 58 -13.91 0.51 6.53
CA PHE A 58 -14.33 1.60 5.66
C PHE A 58 -13.53 1.57 4.36
N LEU A 59 -14.21 1.63 3.23
CA LEU A 59 -13.58 1.58 1.91
C LEU A 59 -13.61 2.96 1.26
N HIS A 60 -12.47 3.38 0.71
CA HIS A 60 -12.28 4.65 0.03
C HIS A 60 -11.86 4.39 -1.42
N TYR A 61 -12.49 5.08 -2.37
CA TYR A 61 -12.03 5.06 -3.75
C TYR A 61 -10.77 5.91 -3.90
N GLY A 62 -9.69 5.31 -4.40
CA GLY A 62 -8.42 5.97 -4.65
C GLY A 62 -7.51 5.12 -5.53
N ASP A 63 -6.47 5.75 -6.07
CA ASP A 63 -5.46 5.10 -6.89
C ASP A 63 -4.07 5.62 -6.48
N LEU A 64 -3.05 4.74 -6.52
CA LEU A 64 -1.65 5.13 -6.25
C LEU A 64 -1.09 6.11 -7.30
N THR A 65 -1.74 6.22 -8.45
CA THR A 65 -1.40 7.20 -9.48
C THR A 65 -2.02 8.59 -9.23
N ASP A 66 -2.93 8.72 -8.27
CA ASP A 66 -3.60 9.98 -7.90
C ASP A 66 -3.11 10.53 -6.54
N GLY A 67 -2.05 11.34 -6.57
CA GLY A 67 -1.48 11.94 -5.35
C GLY A 67 -2.45 12.86 -4.61
N THR A 68 -3.33 13.57 -5.33
CA THR A 68 -4.33 14.46 -4.70
C THR A 68 -5.39 13.65 -3.95
N GLY A 69 -5.88 12.57 -4.56
CA GLY A 69 -6.81 11.64 -3.91
C GLY A 69 -6.21 10.99 -2.67
N LEU A 70 -4.94 10.55 -2.74
CA LEU A 70 -4.24 9.98 -1.60
C LEU A 70 -4.11 10.95 -0.43
N ARG A 71 -3.76 12.22 -0.67
CA ARG A 71 -3.70 13.25 0.38
C ARG A 71 -5.04 13.45 1.07
N ARG A 72 -6.13 13.58 0.30
CA ARG A 72 -7.49 13.72 0.87
C ARG A 72 -7.87 12.52 1.74
N ILE A 73 -7.54 11.30 1.31
CA ILE A 73 -7.83 10.09 2.08
C ILE A 73 -7.02 10.09 3.39
N ILE A 74 -5.72 10.40 3.35
CA ILE A 74 -4.87 10.48 4.55
C ILE A 74 -5.41 11.53 5.53
N GLU A 75 -5.77 12.73 5.06
CA GLU A 75 -6.34 13.79 5.88
C GLU A 75 -7.69 13.40 6.51
N GLN A 76 -8.56 12.73 5.74
CA GLN A 76 -9.86 12.26 6.22
C GLN A 76 -9.73 11.14 7.25
N VAL A 77 -8.88 10.15 6.97
CA VAL A 77 -8.70 8.96 7.82
C VAL A 77 -7.89 9.28 9.06
N GLN A 78 -6.84 10.09 8.94
CA GLN A 78 -5.87 10.36 10.00
C GLN A 78 -5.29 9.05 10.58
N PRO A 79 -4.61 8.23 9.77
CA PRO A 79 -4.18 6.91 10.18
C PRO A 79 -3.04 6.98 11.20
N ASP A 80 -2.99 5.98 12.09
CA ASP A 80 -1.83 5.72 12.94
C ASP A 80 -0.80 4.84 12.21
N GLU A 81 -1.30 4.00 11.29
CA GLU A 81 -0.47 3.04 10.54
C GLU A 81 -0.95 2.97 9.08
N VAL A 82 0.01 2.97 8.14
CA VAL A 82 -0.24 2.81 6.70
C VAL A 82 0.45 1.56 6.20
N TYR A 83 -0.30 0.70 5.52
CA TYR A 83 0.19 -0.54 4.91
C TYR A 83 0.05 -0.44 3.38
N ASN A 84 1.17 -0.24 2.70
CA ASN A 84 1.19 -0.13 1.24
C ASN A 84 1.42 -1.50 0.61
N LEU A 85 0.32 -2.18 0.28
CA LEU A 85 0.29 -3.48 -0.40
C LEU A 85 -0.14 -3.36 -1.86
N GLY A 86 -0.68 -2.22 -2.26
CA GLY A 86 -1.14 -1.96 -3.63
C GLY A 86 0.02 -1.95 -4.63
N ALA A 87 -0.15 -2.69 -5.73
CA ALA A 87 0.83 -2.74 -6.82
C ALA A 87 0.19 -3.26 -8.12
N GLN A 88 0.80 -2.96 -9.26
CA GLN A 88 0.72 -3.83 -10.44
C GLN A 88 1.73 -4.97 -10.20
N SER A 89 1.27 -6.12 -9.69
CA SER A 89 2.15 -7.18 -9.15
C SER A 89 2.43 -8.32 -10.13
N HIS A 90 1.86 -8.30 -11.33
CA HIS A 90 2.04 -9.37 -12.31
C HIS A 90 3.33 -9.11 -13.12
N VAL A 91 4.38 -9.91 -12.87
CA VAL A 91 5.71 -9.73 -13.47
C VAL A 91 5.66 -9.69 -15.00
N LYS A 92 4.95 -10.61 -15.67
CA LYS A 92 4.84 -10.62 -17.13
C LYS A 92 4.19 -9.34 -17.66
N VAL A 93 3.15 -8.83 -17.00
CA VAL A 93 2.48 -7.58 -17.39
C VAL A 93 3.43 -6.38 -17.25
N SER A 94 4.39 -6.42 -16.33
CA SER A 94 5.36 -5.33 -16.19
C SER A 94 6.26 -5.14 -17.42
N PHE A 95 6.49 -6.18 -18.20
CA PHE A 95 7.21 -6.09 -19.49
C PHE A 95 6.32 -5.49 -20.59
N ALA A 96 5.02 -5.75 -20.55
CA ALA A 96 4.08 -5.18 -21.52
C ALA A 96 3.68 -3.74 -21.18
N GLN A 97 3.69 -3.36 -19.90
CA GLN A 97 3.28 -2.05 -19.38
C GLN A 97 4.29 -1.53 -18.35
N PRO A 98 5.57 -1.28 -18.75
CA PRO A 98 6.62 -0.91 -17.81
C PRO A 98 6.41 0.46 -17.17
N GLU A 99 5.95 1.45 -17.92
CA GLU A 99 5.67 2.80 -17.42
C GLU A 99 4.53 2.80 -16.39
N TYR A 100 3.42 2.13 -16.69
CA TYR A 100 2.31 1.98 -15.74
C TYR A 100 2.75 1.26 -14.46
N THR A 101 3.59 0.22 -14.59
CA THR A 101 4.14 -0.50 -13.46
C THR A 101 5.04 0.39 -12.60
N ALA A 102 5.94 1.15 -13.22
CA ALA A 102 6.81 2.10 -12.53
C ALA A 102 5.99 3.22 -11.85
N ASP A 103 5.02 3.78 -12.54
CA ASP A 103 4.17 4.85 -12.01
C ASP A 103 3.33 4.38 -10.82
N THR A 104 2.72 3.19 -10.91
CA THR A 104 1.90 2.64 -9.83
C THR A 104 2.73 2.20 -8.63
N VAL A 105 3.85 1.48 -8.86
CA VAL A 105 4.61 0.84 -7.79
C VAL A 105 5.66 1.78 -7.19
N ALA A 106 6.52 2.37 -8.02
CA ALA A 106 7.58 3.25 -7.54
C ALA A 106 7.04 4.65 -7.20
N THR A 107 6.51 5.36 -8.20
CA THR A 107 6.02 6.73 -8.02
C THR A 107 4.76 6.77 -7.13
N GLY A 108 3.92 5.73 -7.20
CA GLY A 108 2.77 5.57 -6.31
C GLY A 108 3.17 5.47 -4.83
N THR A 109 4.23 4.73 -4.53
CA THR A 109 4.81 4.70 -3.17
C THR A 109 5.31 6.08 -2.75
N LEU A 110 6.01 6.80 -3.64
CA LEU A 110 6.48 8.15 -3.38
C LEU A 110 5.32 9.12 -3.09
N ARG A 111 4.24 9.09 -3.90
CA ARG A 111 3.03 9.90 -3.66
C ARG A 111 2.40 9.63 -2.31
N LEU A 112 2.35 8.37 -1.89
CA LEU A 112 1.79 7.98 -0.60
C LEU A 112 2.68 8.44 0.56
N LEU A 113 4.01 8.32 0.43
CA LEU A 113 4.98 8.85 1.40
C LEU A 113 4.86 10.37 1.54
N GLU A 114 4.73 11.10 0.42
CA GLU A 114 4.49 12.55 0.44
C GLU A 114 3.19 12.91 1.16
N ALA A 115 2.10 12.17 0.89
CA ALA A 115 0.83 12.41 1.56
C ALA A 115 0.93 12.16 3.08
N VAL A 116 1.67 11.14 3.50
CA VAL A 116 1.93 10.87 4.92
C VAL A 116 2.80 11.96 5.53
N ARG A 117 3.88 12.38 4.88
CA ARG A 117 4.77 13.45 5.35
C ARG A 117 4.03 14.78 5.54
N ASP A 118 3.20 15.15 4.56
CA ASP A 118 2.40 16.38 4.64
C ASP A 118 1.43 16.31 5.83
N TYR A 119 0.78 15.17 6.04
CA TYR A 119 -0.09 14.96 7.20
C TYR A 119 0.68 15.02 8.53
N GLU A 120 1.85 14.38 8.62
CA GLU A 120 2.69 14.45 9.82
C GLU A 120 3.10 15.89 10.14
N ASN A 121 3.52 16.66 9.13
CA ASN A 121 3.95 18.05 9.28
C ASN A 121 2.80 18.97 9.73
N THR A 122 1.57 18.73 9.24
CA THR A 122 0.42 19.58 9.58
C THR A 122 -0.22 19.20 10.91
N SER A 123 -0.27 17.91 11.24
CA SER A 123 -0.94 17.38 12.43
C SER A 123 -0.04 17.23 13.65
N GLY A 124 1.29 17.19 13.46
CA GLY A 124 2.26 16.85 14.49
C GLY A 124 2.23 15.38 14.93
N ARG A 125 1.45 14.53 14.26
CA ARG A 125 1.31 13.10 14.57
C ARG A 125 2.28 12.28 13.73
N ARG A 126 2.84 11.21 14.29
CA ARG A 126 3.66 10.26 13.56
C ARG A 126 2.84 9.09 13.06
N VAL A 127 3.09 8.66 11.82
CA VAL A 127 2.43 7.54 11.15
C VAL A 127 3.45 6.43 10.90
N LYS A 128 3.13 5.21 11.32
CA LYS A 128 3.96 4.05 10.96
C LYS A 128 3.65 3.62 9.55
N PHE A 129 4.68 3.49 8.73
CA PHE A 129 4.56 3.11 7.32
C PHE A 129 5.17 1.74 7.08
N TYR A 130 4.39 0.82 6.49
CA TYR A 130 4.84 -0.47 6.01
C TYR A 130 4.79 -0.51 4.49
N GLN A 131 5.90 -0.88 3.86
CA GLN A 131 6.01 -1.12 2.42
C GLN A 131 6.17 -2.60 2.14
N ALA A 132 5.25 -3.19 1.38
CA ALA A 132 5.40 -4.56 0.92
C ALA A 132 6.56 -4.67 -0.09
N GLY A 133 7.57 -5.46 0.24
CA GLY A 133 8.66 -5.82 -0.65
C GLY A 133 8.27 -6.94 -1.62
N SER A 134 9.28 -7.55 -2.24
CA SER A 134 9.13 -8.73 -3.09
C SER A 134 10.44 -9.47 -3.19
N SER A 135 10.42 -10.81 -3.23
CA SER A 135 11.60 -11.64 -3.54
C SER A 135 12.18 -11.33 -4.93
N GLU A 136 11.37 -10.84 -5.86
CA GLU A 136 11.80 -10.39 -7.18
C GLU A 136 12.87 -9.29 -7.15
N MET A 137 12.96 -8.53 -6.04
CA MET A 137 13.99 -7.51 -5.85
C MET A 137 15.39 -8.10 -5.86
N PHE A 138 15.56 -9.33 -5.36
CA PHE A 138 16.84 -10.05 -5.38
C PHE A 138 17.17 -10.58 -6.78
N GLY A 139 16.18 -10.95 -7.58
CA GLY A 139 16.30 -11.30 -8.99
C GLY A 139 17.41 -12.34 -9.26
N ALA A 140 18.53 -11.92 -9.85
CA ALA A 140 19.66 -12.79 -10.19
C ALA A 140 20.74 -12.88 -9.09
N ALA A 141 20.50 -12.33 -7.89
CA ALA A 141 21.41 -12.51 -6.78
C ALA A 141 21.52 -14.00 -6.39
N PRO A 142 22.74 -14.55 -6.17
CA PRO A 142 22.90 -15.98 -5.86
C PRO A 142 22.30 -16.30 -4.48
N PRO A 143 21.71 -17.52 -4.32
CA PRO A 143 21.27 -18.01 -3.00
C PRO A 143 22.48 -18.44 -2.14
N PRO A 144 22.33 -18.51 -0.79
CA PRO A 144 21.17 -18.05 -0.02
C PRO A 144 21.12 -16.52 0.09
N GLN A 145 19.91 -15.96 0.14
CA GLN A 145 19.69 -14.52 0.27
C GLN A 145 19.29 -14.16 1.70
N ASN A 146 19.65 -12.96 2.13
CA ASN A 146 19.30 -12.38 3.43
C ASN A 146 19.23 -10.84 3.33
N GLU A 147 19.02 -10.16 4.44
CA GLU A 147 18.81 -8.70 4.51
C GLU A 147 20.01 -7.88 4.03
N LYS A 148 21.20 -8.48 3.92
CA LYS A 148 22.44 -7.84 3.44
C LYS A 148 22.71 -8.14 1.96
N THR A 149 21.93 -9.03 1.35
CA THR A 149 22.10 -9.39 -0.06
C THR A 149 21.77 -8.19 -0.95
N PRO A 150 22.68 -7.75 -1.83
CA PRO A 150 22.39 -6.67 -2.77
C PRO A 150 21.22 -7.04 -3.71
N PHE A 151 20.37 -6.07 -4.02
CA PHE A 151 19.32 -6.27 -5.01
C PHE A 151 19.90 -6.39 -6.42
N TYR A 152 19.34 -7.31 -7.20
CA TYR A 152 19.68 -7.49 -8.61
C TYR A 152 18.42 -7.78 -9.43
N PRO A 153 17.50 -6.80 -9.55
CA PRO A 153 16.19 -6.99 -10.17
C PRO A 153 16.29 -7.37 -11.64
N ARG A 154 15.38 -8.24 -12.12
CA ARG A 154 15.37 -8.76 -13.49
C ARG A 154 14.06 -8.50 -14.24
N SER A 155 13.20 -7.64 -13.70
CA SER A 155 11.96 -7.23 -14.35
C SER A 155 11.64 -5.76 -14.04
N PRO A 156 10.83 -5.07 -14.87
CA PRO A 156 10.36 -3.71 -14.55
C PRO A 156 9.60 -3.64 -13.21
N TYR A 157 8.84 -4.69 -12.87
CA TYR A 157 8.20 -4.81 -11.55
C TYR A 157 9.23 -4.83 -10.41
N ALA A 158 10.26 -5.67 -10.53
CA ALA A 158 11.30 -5.78 -9.52
C ALA A 158 12.08 -4.46 -9.35
N VAL A 159 12.41 -3.78 -10.46
CA VAL A 159 13.05 -2.45 -10.43
C VAL A 159 12.17 -1.44 -9.71
N ALA A 160 10.87 -1.42 -10.01
CA ALA A 160 9.93 -0.51 -9.36
C ALA A 160 9.80 -0.79 -7.83
N LYS A 161 9.85 -2.06 -7.43
CA LYS A 161 9.87 -2.46 -6.00
C LYS A 161 11.18 -2.04 -5.30
N VAL A 162 12.32 -2.16 -5.96
CA VAL A 162 13.61 -1.66 -5.43
C VAL A 162 13.58 -0.14 -5.26
N ALA A 163 13.02 0.60 -6.23
CA ALA A 163 12.83 2.04 -6.11
C ALA A 163 11.92 2.40 -4.92
N ALA A 164 10.79 1.72 -4.76
CA ALA A 164 9.88 1.90 -3.63
C ALA A 164 10.58 1.64 -2.28
N TYR A 165 11.41 0.60 -2.19
CA TYR A 165 12.22 0.32 -1.01
C TYR A 165 13.13 1.49 -0.66
N TRP A 166 13.89 2.01 -1.65
CA TRP A 166 14.83 3.11 -1.41
C TRP A 166 14.14 4.43 -1.08
N TYR A 167 12.95 4.70 -1.62
CA TYR A 167 12.14 5.83 -1.17
C TYR A 167 11.79 5.70 0.32
N CYS A 168 11.34 4.52 0.77
CA CYS A 168 11.02 4.32 2.18
C CYS A 168 12.24 4.48 3.09
N VAL A 169 13.41 3.97 2.68
CA VAL A 169 14.69 4.17 3.41
C VAL A 169 15.01 5.66 3.50
N ASN A 170 14.97 6.36 2.36
CA ASN A 170 15.28 7.79 2.31
C ASN A 170 14.35 8.63 3.21
N TYR A 171 13.03 8.39 3.12
CA TYR A 171 12.05 9.13 3.96
C TYR A 171 12.18 8.83 5.46
N ARG A 172 12.66 7.65 5.82
CA ARG A 172 12.94 7.31 7.22
C ARG A 172 14.18 8.03 7.76
N GLU A 173 15.18 8.26 6.90
CA GLU A 173 16.51 8.75 7.30
C GLU A 173 16.69 10.27 7.08
N ALA A 174 15.81 10.88 6.29
CA ALA A 174 15.82 12.33 6.03
C ALA A 174 15.00 13.10 7.07
#